data_135c2189f381de162219e24881004656
#
_entry.id   135c2189f381de162219e24881004656
#
_cell.length_a   1.000
_cell.length_b   1.000
_cell.length_c   1.000
_cell.angle_alpha   90.00
_cell.angle_beta   90.00
_cell.angle_gamma   90.00
#
_symmetry.space_group_name_H-M   'P 1'
#
loop_
_entity.id
_entity.type
_entity.pdbx_description
1 polymer ?
#
loop_
_entity_poly.entity_id
_entity_poly.type
_entity_poly.pdbx_seq_one_letter_code
_entity_poly.pdbx_strand_id
1 'polypeptide(L)'
;MAEGLTARVVALERPQEKTDDAYRVQSSLMFYRSDNRAVDQLRPVSIIPDFITTAEGSVLIEVGNTRVICTASIEETVPAFMRNSGKGWISSEYAMIPRATLTRTAREVAKGRPSGRTHEIQRLIGRSLRAVTDLARLGERTIWIDCDVIQADGGTRTASITGAFVALGLALEKLVEAGTLTSVPLKDFVAAISVGIVDGEVLLDLCYEEDSRADVDMNFVMTAGHKMVEVQATAEHQVFDEAQFAKMMAYARQGVQVLIAKQQAVLSGITLRQ
;
A
#
# COMPACT_ATOMS: atom_id res chain seq x y z
N MET A 1 76.66 32.88 -49.35
CA MET A 1 76.84 33.14 -47.94
C MET A 1 75.43 33.34 -47.32
N ALA A 2 74.94 32.36 -46.63
CA ALA A 2 73.76 32.49 -45.77
C ALA A 2 73.83 31.30 -44.81
N GLU A 3 74.16 31.62 -43.58
CA GLU A 3 74.30 30.69 -42.49
C GLU A 3 72.90 30.22 -41.98
N GLY A 4 72.83 28.94 -41.80
CA GLY A 4 71.63 28.30 -41.22
C GLY A 4 71.50 28.46 -39.73
N LEU A 5 70.32 28.85 -39.27
CA LEU A 5 69.93 28.75 -37.91
C LEU A 5 69.13 27.46 -37.72
N THR A 6 69.71 26.53 -37.01
CA THR A 6 69.06 25.30 -36.52
C THR A 6 68.25 25.63 -35.25
N ALA A 7 66.93 25.61 -35.35
CA ALA A 7 66.05 25.73 -34.21
C ALA A 7 66.00 24.36 -33.46
N ARG A 8 66.44 24.33 -32.19
CA ARG A 8 66.23 23.23 -31.23
C ARG A 8 64.77 23.21 -30.81
N VAL A 9 64.08 22.16 -31.17
CA VAL A 9 62.75 21.85 -30.57
C VAL A 9 63.01 21.26 -29.20
N VAL A 10 62.64 22.01 -28.19
CA VAL A 10 62.55 21.53 -26.79
C VAL A 10 61.21 20.81 -26.66
N ALA A 11 61.27 19.51 -26.51
CA ALA A 11 60.09 18.73 -26.18
C ALA A 11 59.63 19.09 -24.77
N LEU A 12 58.48 19.77 -24.65
CA LEU A 12 57.77 19.93 -23.39
C LEU A 12 57.09 18.61 -23.06
N GLU A 13 57.59 17.93 -22.04
CA GLU A 13 56.91 16.78 -21.42
C GLU A 13 55.53 17.23 -20.94
N ARG A 14 54.46 16.58 -21.41
CA ARG A 14 53.13 16.73 -20.91
C ARG A 14 53.09 16.16 -19.46
N PRO A 15 52.47 16.87 -18.51
CA PRO A 15 52.22 16.29 -17.19
C PRO A 15 51.34 15.05 -17.35
N GLN A 16 51.74 13.96 -16.72
CA GLN A 16 50.94 12.74 -16.60
C GLN A 16 49.56 13.10 -16.04
N GLU A 17 48.52 12.73 -16.76
CA GLU A 17 47.14 12.68 -16.27
C GLU A 17 47.12 11.82 -15.00
N LYS A 18 47.10 12.47 -13.86
CA LYS A 18 46.69 11.79 -12.60
C LYS A 18 45.23 11.45 -12.75
N THR A 19 45.04 10.17 -12.98
CA THR A 19 43.81 9.39 -12.85
C THR A 19 42.61 10.12 -12.23
N ASP A 20 41.60 10.31 -13.08
CA ASP A 20 40.22 10.72 -12.76
C ASP A 20 39.45 9.74 -11.85
N ASP A 21 40.12 8.78 -11.22
CA ASP A 21 39.49 7.82 -10.29
C ASP A 21 39.17 8.39 -8.91
N ALA A 22 39.68 9.56 -8.56
CA ALA A 22 39.36 10.18 -7.27
C ALA A 22 38.06 11.02 -7.26
N TYR A 23 37.52 11.36 -8.45
CA TYR A 23 36.23 12.07 -8.58
C TYR A 23 35.04 11.14 -8.82
N ARG A 24 35.27 9.83 -8.94
CA ARG A 24 34.23 8.81 -9.14
C ARG A 24 33.69 8.23 -7.83
N VAL A 25 34.21 8.64 -6.71
CA VAL A 25 33.77 8.23 -5.38
C VAL A 25 33.17 9.45 -4.69
N GLN A 26 31.84 9.54 -4.72
CA GLN A 26 30.97 10.38 -3.91
C GLN A 26 30.11 11.41 -4.64
N SER A 27 29.56 11.07 -5.79
CA SER A 27 28.22 11.55 -6.06
C SER A 27 27.27 10.35 -5.95
N SER A 28 27.02 9.88 -4.73
CA SER A 28 25.70 9.35 -4.44
C SER A 28 24.78 10.54 -4.65
N LEU A 29 24.23 10.67 -5.86
CA LEU A 29 23.13 11.56 -6.13
C LEU A 29 22.10 11.19 -5.07
N MET A 30 21.97 12.03 -4.02
CA MET A 30 20.90 11.86 -3.05
C MET A 30 19.61 11.91 -3.86
N PHE A 31 18.95 10.77 -3.99
CA PHE A 31 17.65 10.72 -4.63
C PHE A 31 16.69 11.53 -3.79
N TYR A 32 16.18 12.63 -4.32
CA TYR A 32 15.23 13.49 -3.64
C TYR A 32 13.82 13.14 -4.08
N ARG A 33 13.00 12.71 -3.13
CA ARG A 33 11.55 12.61 -3.31
C ARG A 33 10.94 14.01 -3.26
N SER A 34 9.87 14.25 -4.02
CA SER A 34 9.23 15.59 -4.11
C SER A 34 8.74 16.12 -2.75
N ASP A 35 8.47 15.23 -1.81
CA ASP A 35 8.04 15.54 -0.44
C ASP A 35 9.17 15.45 0.61
N ASN A 36 10.43 15.35 0.18
CA ASN A 36 11.64 15.24 1.00
C ASN A 36 11.70 14.02 1.92
N ARG A 37 10.92 12.97 1.68
CA ARG A 37 11.04 11.69 2.41
C ARG A 37 12.33 10.95 2.01
N ALA A 38 12.87 10.16 2.95
CA ALA A 38 13.87 9.15 2.62
C ALA A 38 13.24 8.04 1.74
N VAL A 39 14.07 7.30 1.01
CA VAL A 39 13.62 6.23 0.08
C VAL A 39 12.82 5.12 0.79
N ASP A 40 13.10 4.87 2.05
CA ASP A 40 12.46 3.85 2.91
C ASP A 40 11.45 4.44 3.92
N GLN A 41 11.03 5.70 3.74
CA GLN A 41 10.13 6.40 4.64
C GLN A 41 8.69 6.42 4.11
N LEU A 42 7.72 6.10 4.99
CA LEU A 42 6.29 6.25 4.71
C LEU A 42 5.86 7.72 4.79
N ARG A 43 4.79 8.04 4.06
CA ARG A 43 4.00 9.24 4.31
C ARG A 43 3.42 9.21 5.74
N PRO A 44 3.07 10.34 6.33
CA PRO A 44 2.33 10.38 7.59
C PRO A 44 1.05 9.53 7.50
N VAL A 45 0.80 8.70 8.51
CA VAL A 45 -0.38 7.82 8.56
C VAL A 45 -1.23 8.17 9.77
N SER A 46 -2.52 8.41 9.53
CA SER A 46 -3.58 8.62 10.53
C SER A 46 -4.71 7.64 10.29
N ILE A 47 -5.28 7.07 11.36
CA ILE A 47 -6.47 6.21 11.33
C ILE A 47 -7.42 6.77 12.40
N ILE A 48 -8.55 7.32 11.96
CA ILE A 48 -9.55 7.96 12.82
C ILE A 48 -10.76 7.02 12.90
N PRO A 49 -10.98 6.33 14.03
CA PRO A 49 -12.12 5.44 14.21
C PRO A 49 -13.43 6.20 14.34
N ASP A 50 -14.54 5.49 14.23
CA ASP A 50 -15.93 5.95 14.42
C ASP A 50 -16.28 7.18 13.54
N PHE A 51 -15.69 7.24 12.34
CA PHE A 51 -15.87 8.37 11.44
C PHE A 51 -17.29 8.46 10.89
N ILE A 52 -17.93 7.33 10.60
CA ILE A 52 -19.35 7.20 10.23
C ILE A 52 -20.07 6.51 11.38
N THR A 53 -20.98 7.23 12.02
CA THR A 53 -21.65 6.77 13.25
C THR A 53 -22.76 5.74 13.02
N THR A 54 -23.22 5.55 11.79
CA THR A 54 -24.29 4.62 11.42
C THR A 54 -23.79 3.21 11.06
N ALA A 55 -22.47 3.04 10.83
CA ALA A 55 -21.88 1.74 10.55
C ALA A 55 -21.44 1.04 11.84
N GLU A 56 -21.43 -0.30 11.84
CA GLU A 56 -20.94 -1.08 12.99
C GLU A 56 -19.44 -0.85 13.20
N GLY A 57 -18.67 -0.68 12.14
CA GLY A 57 -17.27 -0.24 12.21
C GLY A 57 -16.98 0.78 11.14
N SER A 58 -16.24 1.83 11.46
CA SER A 58 -15.84 2.81 10.47
C SER A 58 -14.54 3.51 10.82
N VAL A 59 -13.78 3.87 9.78
CA VAL A 59 -12.57 4.67 9.92
C VAL A 59 -12.41 5.64 8.75
N LEU A 60 -11.78 6.77 9.01
CA LEU A 60 -11.08 7.53 7.98
C LEU A 60 -9.59 7.18 8.09
N ILE A 61 -9.03 6.58 7.06
CA ILE A 61 -7.58 6.39 6.94
C ILE A 61 -6.98 7.46 6.03
N GLU A 62 -5.89 8.05 6.49
CA GLU A 62 -5.09 9.01 5.74
C GLU A 62 -3.66 8.49 5.63
N VAL A 63 -3.12 8.49 4.41
CA VAL A 63 -1.72 8.17 4.09
C VAL A 63 -1.19 9.32 3.23
N GLY A 64 -0.50 10.27 3.86
CA GLY A 64 -0.19 11.55 3.23
C GLY A 64 -1.47 12.25 2.78
N ASN A 65 -1.58 12.52 1.49
CA ASN A 65 -2.77 13.14 0.90
C ASN A 65 -3.83 12.11 0.45
N THR A 66 -3.55 10.81 0.49
CA THR A 66 -4.56 9.79 0.21
C THR A 66 -5.49 9.64 1.39
N ARG A 67 -6.81 9.73 1.15
CA ARG A 67 -7.86 9.63 2.18
C ARG A 67 -8.94 8.65 1.72
N VAL A 68 -9.23 7.69 2.57
CA VAL A 68 -10.26 6.66 2.31
C VAL A 68 -11.15 6.51 3.52
N ILE A 69 -12.46 6.57 3.30
CA ILE A 69 -13.46 6.16 4.29
C ILE A 69 -13.64 4.66 4.12
N CYS A 70 -13.49 3.89 5.19
CA CYS A 70 -13.76 2.46 5.22
C CYS A 70 -14.85 2.18 6.25
N THR A 71 -15.92 1.48 5.84
CA THR A 71 -16.98 1.04 6.73
C THR A 71 -17.12 -0.47 6.72
N ALA A 72 -17.64 -1.02 7.81
CA ALA A 72 -18.01 -2.42 7.96
C ALA A 72 -19.45 -2.50 8.47
N SER A 73 -20.32 -3.12 7.67
CA SER A 73 -21.73 -3.33 8.01
C SER A 73 -22.02 -4.82 8.17
N ILE A 74 -22.86 -5.20 9.15
CA ILE A 74 -23.15 -6.58 9.50
C ILE A 74 -24.55 -6.96 9.00
N GLU A 75 -24.62 -8.06 8.24
CA GLU A 75 -25.89 -8.70 7.87
C GLU A 75 -25.94 -10.12 8.44
N GLU A 76 -27.07 -10.48 9.09
CA GLU A 76 -27.33 -11.81 9.66
C GLU A 76 -27.70 -12.85 8.59
N THR A 77 -27.23 -12.67 7.36
CA THR A 77 -27.42 -13.57 6.23
C THR A 77 -26.11 -13.78 5.50
N VAL A 78 -26.01 -14.88 4.76
CA VAL A 78 -24.87 -15.15 3.87
C VAL A 78 -25.30 -15.27 2.41
N PRO A 79 -24.41 -14.99 1.46
CA PRO A 79 -24.68 -15.20 0.04
C PRO A 79 -25.17 -16.64 -0.25
N ALA A 80 -25.94 -16.82 -1.30
CA ALA A 80 -26.57 -18.12 -1.64
C ALA A 80 -25.56 -19.29 -1.70
N PHE A 81 -24.34 -19.03 -2.18
CA PHE A 81 -23.27 -20.03 -2.26
C PHE A 81 -22.65 -20.41 -0.92
N MET A 82 -22.93 -19.66 0.15
CA MET A 82 -22.43 -19.93 1.51
C MET A 82 -23.50 -20.49 2.46
N ARG A 83 -24.75 -20.57 2.03
CA ARG A 83 -25.86 -21.07 2.88
C ARG A 83 -25.61 -22.50 3.33
N ASN A 84 -25.92 -22.77 4.58
CA ASN A 84 -25.73 -24.08 5.26
C ASN A 84 -24.26 -24.54 5.32
N SER A 85 -23.29 -23.62 5.13
CA SER A 85 -21.86 -23.93 5.31
C SER A 85 -21.40 -23.82 6.75
N GLY A 86 -22.19 -23.17 7.60
CA GLY A 86 -21.82 -22.81 8.97
C GLY A 86 -20.73 -21.73 9.02
N LYS A 87 -20.44 -21.05 7.92
CA LYS A 87 -19.37 -20.04 7.79
C LYS A 87 -19.94 -18.72 7.36
N GLY A 88 -19.35 -17.65 7.87
CA GLY A 88 -19.63 -16.30 7.43
C GLY A 88 -18.88 -15.93 6.16
N TRP A 89 -19.12 -14.73 5.69
CA TRP A 89 -18.48 -14.17 4.49
C TRP A 89 -18.08 -12.72 4.71
N ILE A 90 -17.05 -12.27 4.01
CA ILE A 90 -16.69 -10.85 3.92
C ILE A 90 -16.73 -10.47 2.45
N SER A 91 -17.62 -9.55 2.12
CA SER A 91 -17.72 -8.91 0.82
C SER A 91 -17.10 -7.53 0.88
N SER A 92 -16.64 -7.00 -0.25
CA SER A 92 -16.06 -5.66 -0.25
C SER A 92 -16.36 -4.92 -1.53
N GLU A 93 -16.62 -3.64 -1.38
CA GLU A 93 -16.78 -2.68 -2.46
C GLU A 93 -15.69 -1.60 -2.38
N TYR A 94 -15.40 -1.01 -3.52
CA TYR A 94 -14.42 0.06 -3.64
C TYR A 94 -14.90 1.07 -4.66
N ALA A 95 -14.82 2.34 -4.32
CA ALA A 95 -15.18 3.42 -5.21
C ALA A 95 -14.27 4.65 -4.99
N MET A 96 -14.28 5.55 -5.99
CA MET A 96 -13.67 6.87 -5.87
C MET A 96 -14.73 7.94 -6.14
N ILE A 97 -14.77 8.99 -5.32
CA ILE A 97 -15.61 10.15 -5.66
C ILE A 97 -15.04 10.88 -6.88
N PRO A 98 -15.88 11.57 -7.67
CA PRO A 98 -15.44 12.21 -8.92
C PRO A 98 -14.27 13.18 -8.81
N ARG A 99 -14.10 13.82 -7.66
CA ARG A 99 -13.02 14.77 -7.37
C ARG A 99 -11.98 14.23 -6.41
N ALA A 100 -11.90 12.92 -6.24
CA ALA A 100 -10.79 12.30 -5.52
C ALA A 100 -9.43 12.58 -6.20
N THR A 101 -9.42 12.80 -7.51
CA THR A 101 -8.23 13.08 -8.33
C THR A 101 -8.17 14.55 -8.77
N LEU A 102 -7.00 15.00 -9.23
CA LEU A 102 -6.77 16.37 -9.71
C LEU A 102 -7.77 16.80 -10.79
N THR A 103 -8.08 15.90 -11.71
CA THR A 103 -9.12 16.09 -12.72
C THR A 103 -10.37 15.33 -12.34
N ARG A 104 -11.58 15.90 -12.63
CA ARG A 104 -12.83 15.23 -12.34
C ARG A 104 -13.00 13.98 -13.21
N THR A 105 -13.23 12.84 -12.58
CA THR A 105 -13.63 11.61 -13.26
C THR A 105 -15.14 11.39 -13.15
N ALA A 106 -15.76 10.78 -14.15
CA ALA A 106 -17.18 10.42 -14.07
C ALA A 106 -17.37 9.26 -13.08
N ARG A 107 -18.49 9.23 -12.36
CA ARG A 107 -18.86 8.07 -11.53
C ARG A 107 -18.97 6.82 -12.41
N GLU A 108 -18.43 5.71 -11.97
CA GLU A 108 -18.46 4.45 -12.74
C GLU A 108 -19.88 3.95 -12.98
N VAL A 109 -20.78 4.15 -12.01
CA VAL A 109 -22.21 3.82 -12.15
C VAL A 109 -22.86 4.55 -13.34
N ALA A 110 -22.43 5.79 -13.61
CA ALA A 110 -22.93 6.54 -14.78
C ALA A 110 -22.45 5.94 -16.12
N LYS A 111 -21.44 5.07 -16.10
CA LYS A 111 -20.96 4.31 -17.27
C LYS A 111 -21.59 2.91 -17.38
N GLY A 112 -22.54 2.59 -16.49
CA GLY A 112 -23.35 1.36 -16.52
C GLY A 112 -22.73 0.18 -15.76
N ARG A 113 -21.40 0.16 -15.49
CA ARG A 113 -20.74 -0.92 -14.74
C ARG A 113 -19.40 -0.45 -14.15
N PRO A 114 -18.96 -1.04 -13.03
CA PRO A 114 -17.61 -0.84 -12.51
C PRO A 114 -16.53 -1.27 -13.50
N SER A 115 -15.38 -0.63 -13.42
CA SER A 115 -14.21 -0.97 -14.23
C SER A 115 -13.58 -2.29 -13.80
N GLY A 116 -12.76 -2.90 -14.67
CA GLY A 116 -11.98 -4.08 -14.31
C GLY A 116 -11.05 -3.82 -13.11
N ARG A 117 -10.45 -2.63 -13.04
CA ARG A 117 -9.63 -2.18 -11.91
C ARG A 117 -10.43 -2.13 -10.60
N THR A 118 -11.64 -1.59 -10.62
CA THR A 118 -12.50 -1.53 -9.45
C THR A 118 -12.84 -2.93 -8.95
N HIS A 119 -13.24 -3.83 -9.83
CA HIS A 119 -13.50 -5.24 -9.46
C HIS A 119 -12.27 -5.97 -8.93
N GLU A 120 -11.08 -5.70 -9.49
CA GLU A 120 -9.83 -6.26 -8.99
C GLU A 120 -9.56 -5.81 -7.56
N ILE A 121 -9.67 -4.50 -7.27
CA ILE A 121 -9.43 -3.93 -5.94
C ILE A 121 -10.47 -4.45 -4.93
N GLN A 122 -11.75 -4.51 -5.29
CA GLN A 122 -12.79 -5.12 -4.46
C GLN A 122 -12.40 -6.57 -4.06
N ARG A 123 -12.02 -7.40 -5.03
CA ARG A 123 -11.61 -8.78 -4.77
C ARG A 123 -10.37 -8.87 -3.89
N LEU A 124 -9.41 -7.97 -4.09
CA LEU A 124 -8.18 -7.88 -3.31
C LEU A 124 -8.47 -7.55 -1.84
N ILE A 125 -9.29 -6.52 -1.56
CA ILE A 125 -9.70 -6.15 -0.20
C ILE A 125 -10.37 -7.35 0.49
N GLY A 126 -11.42 -7.89 -0.12
CA GLY A 126 -12.17 -9.02 0.45
C GLY A 126 -11.29 -10.24 0.71
N ARG A 127 -10.39 -10.60 -0.21
CA ARG A 127 -9.44 -11.71 -0.04
C ARG A 127 -8.48 -11.47 1.12
N SER A 128 -7.96 -10.25 1.22
CA SER A 128 -7.02 -9.86 2.28
C SER A 128 -7.64 -10.01 3.67
N LEU A 129 -8.87 -9.55 3.84
CA LEU A 129 -9.60 -9.64 5.11
C LEU A 129 -9.99 -11.09 5.44
N ARG A 130 -10.48 -11.86 4.46
CA ARG A 130 -10.81 -13.27 4.66
C ARG A 130 -9.61 -14.14 5.03
N ALA A 131 -8.42 -13.81 4.55
CA ALA A 131 -7.20 -14.56 4.88
C ALA A 131 -6.89 -14.54 6.39
N VAL A 132 -7.22 -13.45 7.06
CA VAL A 132 -6.94 -13.25 8.49
C VAL A 132 -8.16 -13.39 9.40
N THR A 133 -9.32 -13.77 8.85
CA THR A 133 -10.56 -13.98 9.62
C THR A 133 -10.87 -15.45 9.72
N ASP A 134 -11.34 -15.90 10.88
CA ASP A 134 -11.95 -17.22 11.07
C ASP A 134 -13.43 -17.16 10.70
N LEU A 135 -13.72 -17.47 9.45
CA LEU A 135 -15.08 -17.40 8.90
C LEU A 135 -16.04 -18.42 9.54
N ALA A 136 -15.52 -19.54 10.09
CA ALA A 136 -16.37 -20.51 10.79
C ALA A 136 -16.83 -19.93 12.14
N ARG A 137 -15.96 -19.22 12.85
CA ARG A 137 -16.32 -18.57 14.11
C ARG A 137 -17.17 -17.31 13.93
N LEU A 138 -17.07 -16.67 12.75
CA LEU A 138 -17.97 -15.58 12.39
C LEU A 138 -19.44 -16.07 12.32
N GLY A 139 -19.64 -17.35 11.97
CA GLY A 139 -20.99 -17.91 11.75
C GLY A 139 -21.63 -17.35 10.47
N GLU A 140 -22.84 -17.79 10.14
CA GLU A 140 -23.53 -17.41 8.89
C GLU A 140 -23.97 -15.93 8.88
N ARG A 141 -22.98 -15.03 8.80
CA ARG A 141 -23.12 -13.57 8.66
C ARG A 141 -22.30 -13.07 7.50
N THR A 142 -22.75 -12.01 6.88
CA THR A 142 -21.94 -11.26 5.91
C THR A 142 -21.47 -9.96 6.56
N ILE A 143 -20.17 -9.68 6.45
CA ILE A 143 -19.64 -8.36 6.71
C ILE A 143 -19.42 -7.68 5.35
N TRP A 144 -20.11 -6.58 5.12
CA TRP A 144 -19.92 -5.72 3.98
C TRP A 144 -18.88 -4.65 4.31
N ILE A 145 -17.85 -4.58 3.49
CA ILE A 145 -16.78 -3.59 3.61
C ILE A 145 -16.91 -2.63 2.44
N ASP A 146 -17.13 -1.37 2.73
CA ASP A 146 -17.17 -0.31 1.73
C ASP A 146 -15.97 0.60 1.89
N CYS A 147 -15.25 0.83 0.80
CA CYS A 147 -14.05 1.69 0.77
C CYS A 147 -14.27 2.80 -0.25
N ASP A 148 -14.50 4.02 0.24
CA ASP A 148 -14.72 5.22 -0.57
C ASP A 148 -13.50 6.13 -0.52
N VAL A 149 -12.78 6.23 -1.64
CA VAL A 149 -11.66 7.15 -1.77
C VAL A 149 -12.18 8.57 -1.97
N ILE A 150 -11.95 9.45 -1.00
CA ILE A 150 -12.34 10.85 -1.06
C ILE A 150 -11.22 11.76 -1.57
N GLN A 151 -9.96 11.31 -1.45
CA GLN A 151 -8.79 11.96 -2.05
C GLN A 151 -7.74 10.91 -2.40
N ALA A 152 -7.19 10.97 -3.62
CA ALA A 152 -6.23 10.01 -4.14
C ALA A 152 -4.88 10.68 -4.45
N ASP A 153 -3.83 10.15 -3.83
CA ASP A 153 -2.43 10.54 -4.05
C ASP A 153 -1.51 9.31 -3.97
N GLY A 154 -1.77 8.31 -4.83
CA GLY A 154 -1.08 7.01 -4.79
C GLY A 154 -1.52 6.11 -3.62
N GLY A 155 -1.37 4.79 -3.76
CA GLY A 155 -1.61 3.81 -2.71
C GLY A 155 -3.06 3.70 -2.22
N THR A 156 -4.07 4.02 -3.05
CA THR A 156 -5.48 3.98 -2.61
C THR A 156 -5.95 2.57 -2.26
N ARG A 157 -5.52 1.54 -3.01
CA ARG A 157 -5.85 0.13 -2.73
C ARG A 157 -5.21 -0.37 -1.43
N THR A 158 -3.98 0.02 -1.15
CA THR A 158 -3.25 -0.37 0.06
C THR A 158 -3.81 0.33 1.31
N ALA A 159 -4.13 1.61 1.20
CA ALA A 159 -4.83 2.35 2.25
C ALA A 159 -6.22 1.75 2.53
N SER A 160 -6.98 1.37 1.48
CA SER A 160 -8.28 0.70 1.64
C SER A 160 -8.17 -0.61 2.41
N ILE A 161 -7.21 -1.49 2.09
CA ILE A 161 -7.02 -2.75 2.82
C ILE A 161 -6.69 -2.48 4.29
N THR A 162 -5.76 -1.54 4.53
CA THR A 162 -5.29 -1.21 5.88
C THR A 162 -6.38 -0.59 6.74
N GLY A 163 -7.19 0.32 6.18
CA GLY A 163 -8.33 0.93 6.86
C GLY A 163 -9.50 -0.03 7.04
N ALA A 164 -9.81 -0.82 6.00
CA ALA A 164 -10.87 -1.82 6.04
C ALA A 164 -10.66 -2.88 7.14
N PHE A 165 -9.40 -3.26 7.40
CA PHE A 165 -9.09 -4.16 8.50
C PHE A 165 -9.46 -3.55 9.86
N VAL A 166 -9.23 -2.26 10.06
CA VAL A 166 -9.60 -1.58 11.32
C VAL A 166 -11.13 -1.47 11.43
N ALA A 167 -11.83 -1.08 10.36
CA ALA A 167 -13.29 -1.04 10.34
C ALA A 167 -13.90 -2.42 10.66
N LEU A 168 -13.35 -3.48 10.06
CA LEU A 168 -13.74 -4.87 10.36
C LEU A 168 -13.52 -5.20 11.85
N GLY A 169 -12.35 -4.85 12.40
CA GLY A 169 -12.03 -5.09 13.82
C GLY A 169 -13.05 -4.44 14.74
N LEU A 170 -13.37 -3.16 14.54
CA LEU A 170 -14.37 -2.42 15.31
C LEU A 170 -15.78 -3.03 15.22
N ALA A 171 -16.21 -3.44 14.01
CA ALA A 171 -17.50 -4.10 13.83
C ALA A 171 -17.57 -5.45 14.55
N LEU A 172 -16.50 -6.24 14.52
CA LEU A 172 -16.42 -7.52 15.20
C LEU A 172 -16.39 -7.36 16.74
N GLU A 173 -15.76 -6.29 17.24
CA GLU A 173 -15.77 -5.96 18.67
C GLU A 173 -17.20 -5.66 19.15
N LYS A 174 -18.00 -4.91 18.40
CA LYS A 174 -19.42 -4.68 18.71
C LYS A 174 -20.25 -5.97 18.78
N LEU A 175 -19.94 -6.97 17.94
CA LEU A 175 -20.58 -8.30 18.05
C LEU A 175 -20.20 -9.04 19.34
N VAL A 176 -18.98 -8.85 19.82
CA VAL A 176 -18.54 -9.41 21.11
C VAL A 176 -19.21 -8.67 22.27
N GLU A 177 -19.24 -7.35 22.24
CA GLU A 177 -19.92 -6.53 23.26
C GLU A 177 -21.42 -6.84 23.36
N ALA A 178 -22.07 -7.08 22.21
CA ALA A 178 -23.48 -7.52 22.17
C ALA A 178 -23.69 -8.99 22.62
N GLY A 179 -22.62 -9.73 22.94
CA GLY A 179 -22.69 -11.14 23.33
C GLY A 179 -22.99 -12.09 22.16
N THR A 180 -22.99 -11.61 20.93
CA THR A 180 -23.24 -12.42 19.72
C THR A 180 -22.05 -13.32 19.39
N LEU A 181 -20.84 -12.83 19.61
CA LEU A 181 -19.59 -13.58 19.51
C LEU A 181 -18.91 -13.69 20.88
N THR A 182 -18.25 -14.81 21.13
CA THR A 182 -17.49 -15.00 22.38
C THR A 182 -16.12 -14.32 22.37
N SER A 183 -15.59 -14.02 21.20
CA SER A 183 -14.32 -13.30 20.98
C SER A 183 -14.22 -12.89 19.52
N VAL A 184 -13.39 -11.89 19.25
CA VAL A 184 -13.12 -11.41 17.89
C VAL A 184 -12.48 -12.53 17.05
N PRO A 185 -13.08 -12.92 15.89
CA PRO A 185 -12.63 -14.03 15.08
C PRO A 185 -11.49 -13.62 14.10
N LEU A 186 -10.54 -12.81 14.55
CA LEU A 186 -9.35 -12.44 13.78
C LEU A 186 -8.16 -13.30 14.20
N LYS A 187 -7.43 -13.84 13.22
CA LYS A 187 -6.25 -14.69 13.40
C LYS A 187 -4.95 -13.91 13.43
N ASP A 188 -4.88 -12.80 12.71
CA ASP A 188 -3.69 -11.94 12.61
C ASP A 188 -4.11 -10.55 12.15
N PHE A 189 -3.24 -9.55 12.32
CA PHE A 189 -3.37 -8.26 11.67
C PHE A 189 -2.95 -8.36 10.21
N VAL A 190 -3.51 -7.51 9.34
CA VAL A 190 -3.12 -7.41 7.94
C VAL A 190 -3.06 -5.95 7.50
N ALA A 191 -2.00 -5.61 6.80
CA ALA A 191 -1.86 -4.31 6.17
C ALA A 191 -1.27 -4.43 4.77
N ALA A 192 -1.39 -3.40 3.98
CA ALA A 192 -0.89 -3.35 2.62
C ALA A 192 -0.09 -2.07 2.37
N ILE A 193 0.93 -2.18 1.53
CA ILE A 193 1.82 -1.07 1.18
C ILE A 193 2.24 -1.16 -0.29
N SER A 194 2.49 -0.02 -0.92
CA SER A 194 3.13 0.06 -2.24
C SER A 194 4.63 0.23 -2.10
N VAL A 195 5.37 -0.36 -3.01
CA VAL A 195 6.82 -0.20 -3.18
C VAL A 195 7.09 -0.18 -4.69
N GLY A 196 8.01 0.61 -5.15
CA GLY A 196 8.33 0.61 -6.58
C GLY A 196 9.77 1.02 -6.86
N ILE A 197 10.11 1.02 -8.15
CA ILE A 197 11.38 1.52 -8.64
C ILE A 197 11.09 2.78 -9.46
N VAL A 198 11.72 3.88 -9.09
CA VAL A 198 11.58 5.18 -9.75
C VAL A 198 12.98 5.73 -10.00
N ASP A 199 13.32 6.04 -11.26
CA ASP A 199 14.64 6.52 -11.66
C ASP A 199 15.79 5.63 -11.12
N GLY A 200 15.59 4.30 -11.10
CA GLY A 200 16.56 3.30 -10.64
C GLY A 200 16.61 3.09 -9.12
N GLU A 201 15.91 3.88 -8.31
CA GLU A 201 15.87 3.73 -6.85
C GLU A 201 14.61 3.04 -6.36
N VAL A 202 14.78 2.14 -5.39
CA VAL A 202 13.66 1.48 -4.71
C VAL A 202 13.06 2.43 -3.67
N LEU A 203 11.76 2.72 -3.80
CA LEU A 203 11.02 3.62 -2.93
C LEU A 203 9.90 2.90 -2.19
N LEU A 204 9.76 3.19 -0.91
CA LEU A 204 8.64 2.76 -0.08
C LEU A 204 7.49 3.77 -0.16
N ASP A 205 6.24 3.29 -0.26
CA ASP A 205 5.02 4.09 -0.20
C ASP A 205 4.99 5.21 -1.25
N LEU A 206 4.73 4.82 -2.50
CA LEU A 206 4.71 5.74 -3.63
C LEU A 206 3.52 6.72 -3.52
N CYS A 207 3.79 8.02 -3.68
CA CYS A 207 2.75 9.01 -3.97
C CYS A 207 2.38 8.96 -5.46
N TYR A 208 1.33 9.67 -5.88
CA TYR A 208 0.84 9.63 -7.26
C TYR A 208 1.91 10.07 -8.29
N GLU A 209 2.68 11.09 -7.97
CA GLU A 209 3.76 11.57 -8.84
C GLU A 209 4.83 10.49 -9.10
N GLU A 210 5.19 9.74 -8.06
CA GLU A 210 6.14 8.63 -8.14
C GLU A 210 5.55 7.41 -8.85
N ASP A 211 4.33 7.01 -8.46
CA ASP A 211 3.58 5.87 -9.03
C ASP A 211 3.38 6.03 -10.55
N SER A 212 3.03 7.25 -11.01
CA SER A 212 2.75 7.54 -12.42
C SER A 212 3.96 7.45 -13.35
N ARG A 213 5.18 7.45 -12.81
CA ARG A 213 6.44 7.37 -13.55
C ARG A 213 7.31 6.19 -13.13
N ALA A 214 6.77 5.32 -12.26
CA ALA A 214 7.50 4.17 -11.77
C ALA A 214 7.86 3.20 -12.91
N ASP A 215 9.10 2.74 -12.94
CA ASP A 215 9.53 1.64 -13.80
C ASP A 215 8.91 0.32 -13.37
N VAL A 216 8.74 0.15 -12.05
CA VAL A 216 8.13 -1.01 -11.41
C VAL A 216 7.18 -0.55 -10.31
N ASP A 217 5.93 -1.01 -10.33
CA ASP A 217 4.96 -0.86 -9.26
C ASP A 217 4.68 -2.21 -8.61
N MET A 218 4.79 -2.27 -7.28
CA MET A 218 4.48 -3.45 -6.50
C MET A 218 3.60 -3.11 -5.31
N ASN A 219 2.63 -3.99 -5.05
CA ASN A 219 1.77 -3.90 -3.89
C ASN A 219 1.91 -5.18 -3.06
N PHE A 220 2.22 -5.05 -1.78
CA PHE A 220 2.35 -6.14 -0.83
C PHE A 220 1.23 -6.10 0.18
N VAL A 221 0.59 -7.25 0.41
CA VAL A 221 -0.35 -7.47 1.51
C VAL A 221 0.25 -8.52 2.44
N MET A 222 0.52 -8.14 3.68
CA MET A 222 1.20 -9.00 4.66
C MET A 222 0.49 -8.98 6.00
N THR A 223 0.65 -10.08 6.74
CA THR A 223 0.20 -10.17 8.14
C THR A 223 1.29 -9.70 9.11
N ALA A 224 0.90 -9.45 10.38
CA ALA A 224 1.86 -9.14 11.44
C ALA A 224 2.90 -10.25 11.64
N GLY A 225 2.52 -11.50 11.42
CA GLY A 225 3.43 -12.65 11.40
C GLY A 225 4.28 -12.77 10.13
N HIS A 226 4.39 -11.71 9.31
CA HIS A 226 5.16 -11.65 8.07
C HIS A 226 4.76 -12.67 6.99
N LYS A 227 3.55 -13.23 7.06
CA LYS A 227 3.01 -14.09 6.01
C LYS A 227 2.46 -13.24 4.88
N MET A 228 2.73 -13.66 3.65
CA MET A 228 2.21 -13.00 2.45
C MET A 228 0.76 -13.42 2.23
N VAL A 229 -0.11 -12.45 2.05
CA VAL A 229 -1.49 -12.68 1.58
C VAL A 229 -1.53 -12.49 0.07
N GLU A 230 -0.88 -11.45 -0.43
CA GLU A 230 -0.78 -11.19 -1.85
C GLU A 230 0.46 -10.36 -2.18
N VAL A 231 1.03 -10.59 -3.35
CA VAL A 231 2.09 -9.79 -3.95
C VAL A 231 1.68 -9.53 -5.39
N GLN A 232 1.50 -8.27 -5.75
CA GLN A 232 1.28 -7.82 -7.12
C GLN A 232 2.51 -7.06 -7.57
N ALA A 233 3.05 -7.37 -8.73
CA ALA A 233 4.23 -6.74 -9.29
C ALA A 233 4.04 -6.51 -10.79
N THR A 234 4.30 -5.32 -11.25
CA THR A 234 4.23 -4.96 -12.67
C THR A 234 5.48 -4.17 -13.05
N ALA A 235 6.17 -4.65 -14.06
CA ALA A 235 7.23 -3.90 -14.73
C ALA A 235 6.59 -3.07 -15.85
N GLU A 236 6.43 -1.76 -15.63
CA GLU A 236 5.76 -0.86 -16.58
C GLU A 236 6.70 -0.42 -17.70
N HIS A 237 7.95 -0.10 -17.37
CA HIS A 237 8.93 0.42 -18.31
C HIS A 237 10.23 -0.37 -18.32
N GLN A 238 10.71 -0.84 -17.18
CA GLN A 238 11.95 -1.60 -17.07
C GLN A 238 11.73 -2.86 -16.24
N VAL A 239 12.40 -3.96 -16.61
CA VAL A 239 12.41 -5.18 -15.82
C VAL A 239 13.24 -5.00 -14.57
N PHE A 240 12.94 -5.78 -13.52
CA PHE A 240 13.67 -5.77 -12.25
C PHE A 240 14.32 -7.12 -11.98
N ASP A 241 15.41 -7.11 -11.23
CA ASP A 241 16.16 -8.29 -10.87
C ASP A 241 15.80 -8.80 -9.46
N GLU A 242 16.40 -9.94 -9.07
CA GLU A 242 16.18 -10.57 -7.77
C GLU A 242 16.67 -9.69 -6.59
N ALA A 243 17.74 -8.93 -6.76
CA ALA A 243 18.27 -8.05 -5.72
C ALA A 243 17.33 -6.84 -5.49
N GLN A 244 16.80 -6.26 -6.55
CA GLN A 244 15.79 -5.21 -6.49
C GLN A 244 14.49 -5.73 -5.85
N PHE A 245 14.04 -6.94 -6.22
CA PHE A 245 12.88 -7.57 -5.58
C PHE A 245 13.11 -7.78 -4.07
N ALA A 246 14.28 -8.28 -3.68
CA ALA A 246 14.61 -8.47 -2.27
C ALA A 246 14.63 -7.15 -1.48
N LYS A 247 15.15 -6.06 -2.08
CA LYS A 247 15.13 -4.72 -1.47
C LYS A 247 13.70 -4.19 -1.33
N MET A 248 12.85 -4.32 -2.37
CA MET A 248 11.44 -3.94 -2.33
C MET A 248 10.68 -4.72 -1.24
N MET A 249 10.92 -6.03 -1.12
CA MET A 249 10.31 -6.85 -0.08
C MET A 249 10.75 -6.43 1.34
N ALA A 250 12.02 -6.06 1.52
CA ALA A 250 12.52 -5.58 2.81
C ALA A 250 11.82 -4.26 3.21
N TYR A 251 11.70 -3.31 2.28
CA TYR A 251 10.97 -2.06 2.51
C TYR A 251 9.48 -2.28 2.77
N ALA A 252 8.84 -3.19 2.03
CA ALA A 252 7.45 -3.55 2.26
C ALA A 252 7.22 -4.12 3.67
N ARG A 253 8.11 -4.99 4.17
CA ARG A 253 8.03 -5.51 5.55
C ARG A 253 8.12 -4.39 6.58
N GLN A 254 9.07 -3.48 6.43
CA GLN A 254 9.20 -2.33 7.31
C GLN A 254 7.94 -1.46 7.30
N GLY A 255 7.42 -1.13 6.12
CA GLY A 255 6.22 -0.33 5.97
C GLY A 255 4.98 -0.98 6.59
N VAL A 256 4.77 -2.28 6.34
CA VAL A 256 3.66 -3.04 6.92
C VAL A 256 3.72 -3.08 8.44
N GLN A 257 4.89 -3.23 9.05
CA GLN A 257 5.04 -3.19 10.51
C GLN A 257 4.58 -1.86 11.11
N VAL A 258 4.95 -0.74 10.48
CA VAL A 258 4.51 0.58 10.92
C VAL A 258 2.99 0.72 10.81
N LEU A 259 2.40 0.27 9.70
CA LEU A 259 0.94 0.30 9.51
C LEU A 259 0.21 -0.56 10.54
N ILE A 260 0.71 -1.76 10.82
CA ILE A 260 0.14 -2.66 11.83
C ILE A 260 0.23 -2.06 13.22
N ALA A 261 1.33 -1.41 13.58
CA ALA A 261 1.43 -0.70 14.85
C ALA A 261 0.36 0.41 14.99
N LYS A 262 0.03 1.11 13.89
CA LYS A 262 -1.07 2.09 13.86
C LYS A 262 -2.44 1.43 14.04
N GLN A 263 -2.68 0.28 13.39
CA GLN A 263 -3.91 -0.49 13.58
C GLN A 263 -4.06 -0.97 15.03
N GLN A 264 -3.00 -1.50 15.62
CA GLN A 264 -2.98 -1.96 17.01
C GLN A 264 -3.26 -0.85 18.02
N ALA A 265 -2.77 0.36 17.75
CA ALA A 265 -3.05 1.52 18.61
C ALA A 265 -4.55 1.87 18.63
N VAL A 266 -5.26 1.72 17.50
CA VAL A 266 -6.71 1.96 17.41
C VAL A 266 -7.48 0.79 17.98
N LEU A 267 -7.07 -0.44 17.71
CA LEU A 267 -7.73 -1.68 18.12
C LEU A 267 -7.17 -2.25 19.45
N SER A 268 -6.75 -1.37 20.37
CA SER A 268 -6.06 -1.77 21.61
C SER A 268 -6.90 -2.67 22.55
N GLY A 269 -8.23 -2.69 22.39
CA GLY A 269 -9.15 -3.59 23.12
C GLY A 269 -9.20 -5.01 22.54
N ILE A 270 -8.72 -5.22 21.30
CA ILE A 270 -8.87 -6.50 20.60
C ILE A 270 -7.72 -7.43 20.93
N THR A 271 -8.03 -8.53 21.60
CA THR A 271 -7.08 -9.64 21.79
C THR A 271 -7.22 -10.64 20.64
N LEU A 272 -6.21 -10.74 19.77
CA LEU A 272 -6.14 -11.81 18.78
C LEU A 272 -5.81 -13.13 19.48
N ARG A 273 -6.51 -14.20 19.11
CA ARG A 273 -6.12 -15.54 19.56
C ARG A 273 -4.98 -16.08 18.69
N GLN A 274 -3.91 -16.45 19.39
CA GLN A 274 -2.86 -17.30 18.84
C GLN A 274 -3.39 -18.71 18.52
#